data_75b6828029ec81aa207ffc93cfc5fac1
#
_entry.id   75b6828029ec81aa207ffc93cfc5fac1
#
_cell.length_a   1.000
_cell.length_b   1.000
_cell.length_c   1.000
_cell.angle_alpha   90.00
_cell.angle_beta   90.00
_cell.angle_gamma   90.00
#
_symmetry.space_group_name_H-M   'P 1'
#
loop_
_entity.id
_entity.type
_entity.pdbx_description
1 polymer ?
#
loop_
_entity_poly.entity_id
_entity_poly.type
_entity_poly.pdbx_seq_one_letter_code
_entity_poly.pdbx_strand_id
1 'polypeptide(L)'
;IDTLEKELANKDAAEMARQMADTSMKYLKNQLFHTYGNNHDKPIFTLPDLKNNWREVQKEYPIILSTTFSSLSSLQRDAVYDYIIMDEASQVSVETGALALSCAKNAIIVGDTMQLPNVVTEENKETLNFIANACLIKPEYDCANMSFLQSICKVIPNVPQTLLREHYRCHPRIINFCNQKFYGGDLVIMTRDKGEEDVICAIRTAKGNHSRSHMNQREIDVIKEEVLPNLSYETDEIGVIAPYNKQVDAVKSALEEDIDVATVH
;
A
#
# COMPACT_ATOMS: atom_id res chain seq x y z
N ILE A 1 -14.09 -4.42 -34.61
CA ILE A 1 -14.36 -5.08 -33.31
C ILE A 1 -14.77 -6.53 -33.58
N ASP A 2 -15.79 -6.81 -34.34
CA ASP A 2 -16.28 -8.16 -34.66
C ASP A 2 -15.23 -9.12 -35.28
N THR A 3 -14.27 -8.60 -36.03
CA THR A 3 -13.21 -9.40 -36.65
C THR A 3 -12.17 -9.82 -35.61
N LEU A 4 -11.79 -8.91 -34.71
CA LEU A 4 -10.86 -9.17 -33.62
C LEU A 4 -11.46 -10.09 -32.54
N GLU A 5 -12.77 -9.95 -32.25
CA GLU A 5 -13.47 -10.87 -31.34
C GLU A 5 -13.57 -12.29 -31.89
N LYS A 6 -13.79 -12.46 -33.21
CA LYS A 6 -13.78 -13.75 -33.87
C LYS A 6 -12.38 -14.38 -33.92
N GLU A 7 -11.34 -13.57 -34.10
CA GLU A 7 -9.94 -14.04 -34.04
C GLU A 7 -9.53 -14.44 -32.63
N LEU A 8 -9.99 -13.71 -31.61
CA LEU A 8 -9.75 -14.03 -30.20
C LEU A 8 -10.51 -15.28 -29.74
N ALA A 9 -11.75 -15.46 -30.18
CA ALA A 9 -12.56 -16.64 -29.83
C ALA A 9 -11.97 -17.96 -30.33
N ASN A 10 -11.14 -17.91 -31.38
CA ASN A 10 -10.46 -19.11 -31.93
C ASN A 10 -9.07 -19.35 -31.34
N LYS A 11 -8.59 -18.52 -30.40
CA LYS A 11 -7.27 -18.70 -29.79
C LYS A 11 -7.43 -19.15 -28.34
N ASP A 12 -6.72 -20.19 -27.97
CA ASP A 12 -6.61 -20.61 -26.57
C ASP A 12 -5.82 -19.55 -25.79
N ALA A 13 -6.50 -18.77 -24.96
CA ALA A 13 -5.90 -17.72 -24.15
C ALA A 13 -4.81 -18.25 -23.19
N ALA A 14 -4.96 -19.47 -22.69
CA ALA A 14 -3.98 -20.12 -21.84
C ALA A 14 -2.72 -20.51 -22.61
N GLU A 15 -2.86 -20.98 -23.84
CA GLU A 15 -1.74 -21.29 -24.71
C GLU A 15 -1.01 -20.01 -25.16
N MET A 16 -1.73 -18.96 -25.49
CA MET A 16 -1.12 -17.65 -25.81
C MET A 16 -0.35 -17.06 -24.61
N ALA A 17 -0.88 -17.16 -23.41
CA ALA A 17 -0.20 -16.73 -22.20
C ALA A 17 1.10 -17.51 -21.96
N ARG A 18 1.07 -18.84 -22.16
CA ARG A 18 2.28 -19.68 -22.08
C ARG A 18 3.32 -19.29 -23.11
N GLN A 19 2.91 -19.12 -24.37
CA GLN A 19 3.82 -18.73 -25.46
C GLN A 19 4.42 -17.35 -25.21
N MET A 20 3.65 -16.39 -24.68
CA MET A 20 4.13 -15.08 -24.29
C MET A 20 5.15 -15.18 -23.14
N ALA A 21 4.87 -15.96 -22.11
CA ALA A 21 5.78 -16.19 -20.99
C ALA A 21 7.09 -16.85 -21.46
N ASP A 22 7.03 -17.88 -22.29
CA ASP A 22 8.21 -18.56 -22.84
C ASP A 22 9.05 -17.64 -23.72
N THR A 23 8.40 -16.84 -24.55
CA THR A 23 9.08 -15.88 -25.44
C THR A 23 9.74 -14.77 -24.63
N SER A 24 9.04 -14.22 -23.63
CA SER A 24 9.57 -13.22 -22.70
C SER A 24 10.77 -13.76 -21.91
N MET A 25 10.68 -15.02 -21.44
CA MET A 25 11.79 -15.65 -20.73
C MET A 25 13.01 -15.90 -21.63
N LYS A 26 12.81 -16.32 -22.88
CA LYS A 26 13.90 -16.46 -23.87
C LYS A 26 14.55 -15.10 -24.17
N TYR A 27 13.74 -14.06 -24.35
CA TYR A 27 14.23 -12.71 -24.55
C TYR A 27 15.06 -12.23 -23.36
N LEU A 28 14.54 -12.37 -22.14
CA LEU A 28 15.25 -12.00 -20.91
C LEU A 28 16.58 -12.75 -20.78
N LYS A 29 16.59 -14.06 -20.98
CA LYS A 29 17.81 -14.89 -20.96
C LYS A 29 18.85 -14.40 -21.98
N ASN A 30 18.43 -14.06 -23.19
CA ASN A 30 19.31 -13.53 -24.20
C ASN A 30 19.88 -12.15 -23.81
N GLN A 31 19.06 -11.27 -23.26
CA GLN A 31 19.50 -9.97 -22.76
C GLN A 31 20.52 -10.12 -21.63
N LEU A 32 20.22 -10.96 -20.64
CA LEU A 32 21.14 -11.25 -19.54
C LEU A 32 22.44 -11.87 -20.03
N PHE A 33 22.38 -12.80 -21.01
CA PHE A 33 23.57 -13.40 -21.60
C PHE A 33 24.42 -12.35 -22.36
N HIS A 34 23.79 -11.46 -23.14
CA HIS A 34 24.48 -10.37 -23.82
C HIS A 34 25.14 -9.41 -22.84
N THR A 35 24.48 -9.12 -21.74
CA THR A 35 25.00 -8.15 -20.75
C THR A 35 26.08 -8.78 -19.85
N TYR A 36 25.91 -10.04 -19.44
CA TYR A 36 26.73 -10.68 -18.40
C TYR A 36 27.42 -11.99 -18.82
N GLY A 37 27.12 -12.52 -20.01
CA GLY A 37 27.54 -13.86 -20.44
C GLY A 37 29.02 -14.05 -20.74
N ASN A 38 29.80 -12.97 -20.84
CA ASN A 38 31.22 -12.99 -21.15
C ASN A 38 32.11 -12.64 -19.94
N ASN A 39 31.84 -13.19 -18.77
CA ASN A 39 32.63 -12.99 -17.54
C ASN A 39 32.78 -11.52 -17.11
N HIS A 40 31.76 -10.73 -17.23
CA HIS A 40 31.74 -9.43 -16.59
C HIS A 40 31.51 -9.62 -15.09
N ASP A 41 32.58 -9.49 -14.32
CA ASP A 41 32.44 -9.34 -12.88
C ASP A 41 31.55 -8.11 -12.62
N LYS A 42 30.43 -8.32 -11.92
CA LYS A 42 29.56 -7.21 -11.55
C LYS A 42 30.34 -6.23 -10.67
N PRO A 43 30.33 -4.94 -10.99
CA PRO A 43 30.99 -3.97 -10.14
C PRO A 43 30.37 -4.00 -8.73
N ILE A 44 31.22 -4.02 -7.72
CA ILE A 44 30.79 -3.90 -6.32
C ILE A 44 30.87 -2.42 -5.96
N PHE A 45 29.72 -1.88 -5.58
CA PHE A 45 29.61 -0.49 -5.15
C PHE A 45 29.56 -0.39 -3.63
N THR A 46 30.16 0.67 -3.12
CA THR A 46 30.14 1.04 -1.70
C THR A 46 29.15 2.19 -1.45
N LEU A 47 28.82 2.47 -0.20
CA LEU A 47 27.98 3.63 0.13
C LEU A 47 28.53 4.97 -0.39
N PRO A 48 29.85 5.25 -0.37
CA PRO A 48 30.41 6.42 -1.04
C PRO A 48 30.16 6.48 -2.55
N ASP A 49 30.11 5.33 -3.24
CA ASP A 49 29.87 5.30 -4.69
C ASP A 49 28.46 5.78 -5.05
N LEU A 50 27.46 5.52 -4.21
CA LEU A 50 26.10 6.04 -4.40
C LEU A 50 26.07 7.57 -4.50
N LYS A 51 26.98 8.25 -3.82
CA LYS A 51 27.07 9.71 -3.81
C LYS A 51 28.04 10.27 -4.83
N ASN A 52 29.16 9.57 -5.10
CA ASN A 52 30.24 10.08 -5.92
C ASN A 52 30.24 9.51 -7.35
N ASN A 53 29.73 8.28 -7.53
CA ASN A 53 29.71 7.54 -8.80
C ASN A 53 28.30 7.11 -9.21
N TRP A 54 27.28 7.86 -8.81
CA TRP A 54 25.87 7.48 -8.97
C TRP A 54 25.49 7.07 -10.41
N ARG A 55 26.14 7.68 -11.44
CA ARG A 55 25.87 7.35 -12.85
C ARG A 55 26.27 5.92 -13.20
N GLU A 56 27.40 5.45 -12.69
CA GLU A 56 27.86 4.08 -12.92
C GLU A 56 27.00 3.10 -12.09
N VAL A 57 26.61 3.51 -10.87
CA VAL A 57 25.65 2.74 -10.05
C VAL A 57 24.32 2.59 -10.79
N GLN A 58 23.77 3.67 -11.35
CA GLN A 58 22.49 3.61 -12.09
C GLN A 58 22.55 2.78 -13.37
N LYS A 59 23.69 2.72 -14.04
CA LYS A 59 23.85 1.85 -15.21
C LYS A 59 23.72 0.37 -14.85
N GLU A 60 24.30 -0.03 -13.72
CA GLU A 60 24.25 -1.40 -13.25
C GLU A 60 22.95 -1.71 -12.50
N TYR A 61 22.48 -0.75 -11.69
CA TYR A 61 21.27 -0.83 -10.88
C TYR A 61 20.30 0.29 -11.27
N PRO A 62 19.53 0.13 -12.35
CA PRO A 62 18.63 1.18 -12.84
C PRO A 62 17.40 1.38 -11.95
N ILE A 63 17.11 0.43 -11.05
CA ILE A 63 16.00 0.49 -10.09
C ILE A 63 16.57 0.68 -8.69
N ILE A 64 16.19 1.79 -8.06
CA ILE A 64 16.56 2.12 -6.68
C ILE A 64 15.32 2.03 -5.80
N LEU A 65 15.37 1.19 -4.77
CA LEU A 65 14.33 1.10 -3.75
C LEU A 65 14.67 2.02 -2.58
N SER A 66 13.72 2.85 -2.18
CA SER A 66 13.90 3.83 -1.11
C SER A 66 12.57 4.13 -0.44
N THR A 67 12.60 4.67 0.77
CA THR A 67 11.43 5.35 1.34
C THR A 67 11.25 6.71 0.67
N THR A 68 10.05 7.26 0.70
CA THR A 68 9.78 8.62 0.18
C THR A 68 10.68 9.67 0.81
N PHE A 69 10.94 9.54 2.11
CA PHE A 69 11.82 10.44 2.86
C PHE A 69 13.29 10.36 2.43
N SER A 70 13.78 9.15 2.13
CA SER A 70 15.18 8.92 1.77
C SER A 70 15.48 9.05 0.28
N SER A 71 14.47 9.19 -0.57
CA SER A 71 14.60 9.20 -2.03
C SER A 71 15.61 10.27 -2.53
N LEU A 72 15.53 11.48 -1.98
CA LEU A 72 16.45 12.59 -2.34
C LEU A 72 17.90 12.34 -1.88
N SER A 73 18.10 11.62 -0.78
CA SER A 73 19.42 11.37 -0.20
C SER A 73 20.05 10.04 -0.63
N SER A 74 19.32 9.20 -1.35
CA SER A 74 19.77 7.86 -1.76
C SER A 74 20.88 7.90 -2.81
N LEU A 75 20.94 8.96 -3.61
CA LEU A 75 21.97 9.19 -4.61
C LEU A 75 22.62 10.57 -4.42
N GLN A 76 23.51 10.93 -5.34
CA GLN A 76 24.10 12.26 -5.37
C GLN A 76 23.01 13.33 -5.50
N ARG A 77 23.22 14.48 -4.85
CA ARG A 77 22.23 15.57 -4.76
C ARG A 77 21.70 16.06 -6.11
N ASP A 78 22.51 15.98 -7.16
CA ASP A 78 22.14 16.43 -8.52
C ASP A 78 21.59 15.29 -9.39
N ALA A 79 21.43 14.07 -8.82
CA ALA A 79 20.85 12.96 -9.53
C ALA A 79 19.35 13.16 -9.71
N VAL A 80 18.88 13.00 -10.94
CA VAL A 80 17.46 13.07 -11.29
C VAL A 80 17.07 11.76 -11.93
N TYR A 81 16.09 11.07 -11.32
CA TYR A 81 15.54 9.84 -11.87
C TYR A 81 14.68 10.13 -13.09
N ASP A 82 14.58 9.19 -14.02
CA ASP A 82 13.65 9.32 -15.14
C ASP A 82 12.21 9.15 -14.67
N TYR A 83 11.99 8.21 -13.73
CA TYR A 83 10.70 7.94 -13.13
C TYR A 83 10.82 7.75 -11.62
N ILE A 84 9.81 8.23 -10.90
CA ILE A 84 9.52 7.78 -9.54
C ILE A 84 8.21 7.00 -9.57
N ILE A 85 8.19 5.83 -8.94
CA ILE A 85 6.98 5.05 -8.70
C ILE A 85 6.76 5.07 -7.20
N MET A 86 5.69 5.72 -6.76
CA MET A 86 5.32 5.84 -5.36
C MET A 86 4.12 4.95 -5.09
N ASP A 87 4.31 3.95 -4.27
CA ASP A 87 3.23 3.06 -3.82
C ASP A 87 2.67 3.53 -2.48
N GLU A 88 1.43 3.13 -2.18
CA GLU A 88 0.70 3.52 -0.96
C GLU A 88 0.66 5.05 -0.72
N ALA A 89 0.52 5.83 -1.79
CA ALA A 89 0.56 7.29 -1.74
C ALA A 89 -0.58 7.93 -0.93
N SER A 90 -1.61 7.18 -0.58
CA SER A 90 -2.65 7.57 0.38
C SER A 90 -2.11 7.72 1.81
N GLN A 91 -1.03 7.00 2.15
CA GLN A 91 -0.38 7.05 3.47
C GLN A 91 0.82 8.02 3.50
N VAL A 92 1.16 8.63 2.38
CA VAL A 92 2.26 9.59 2.28
C VAL A 92 1.75 11.00 2.59
N SER A 93 2.49 11.76 3.41
CA SER A 93 2.21 13.16 3.66
C SER A 93 2.53 14.04 2.46
N VAL A 94 1.86 15.17 2.32
CA VAL A 94 2.02 16.07 1.16
C VAL A 94 3.47 16.54 1.03
N GLU A 95 4.11 16.92 2.13
CA GLU A 95 5.47 17.42 2.15
C GLU A 95 6.51 16.36 1.76
N THR A 96 6.38 15.12 2.26
CA THR A 96 7.31 14.04 1.89
C THR A 96 7.09 13.56 0.46
N GLY A 97 5.85 13.53 -0.01
CA GLY A 97 5.53 13.25 -1.39
C GLY A 97 6.09 14.29 -2.35
N ALA A 98 5.98 15.58 -2.02
CA ALA A 98 6.56 16.66 -2.81
C ALA A 98 8.09 16.58 -2.86
N LEU A 99 8.74 16.23 -1.73
CA LEU A 99 10.18 15.99 -1.69
C LEU A 99 10.59 14.87 -2.65
N ALA A 100 9.87 13.74 -2.62
CA ALA A 100 10.13 12.62 -3.49
C ALA A 100 9.92 12.96 -4.97
N LEU A 101 8.86 13.72 -5.31
CA LEU A 101 8.63 14.19 -6.69
C LEU A 101 9.77 15.07 -7.21
N SER A 102 10.44 15.85 -6.35
CA SER A 102 11.55 16.70 -6.77
C SER A 102 12.76 15.93 -7.31
N CYS A 103 12.80 14.61 -7.08
CA CYS A 103 13.90 13.74 -7.51
C CYS A 103 13.74 13.17 -8.92
N ALA A 104 12.60 13.38 -9.61
CA ALA A 104 12.32 12.69 -10.86
C ALA A 104 11.67 13.61 -11.91
N LYS A 105 11.82 13.22 -13.19
CA LYS A 105 11.19 13.91 -14.33
C LYS A 105 9.73 13.51 -14.53
N ASN A 106 9.41 12.25 -14.22
CA ASN A 106 8.09 11.67 -14.39
C ASN A 106 7.69 10.94 -13.11
N ALA A 107 6.39 10.86 -12.83
CA ALA A 107 5.89 10.17 -11.65
C ALA A 107 4.73 9.23 -11.99
N ILE A 108 4.72 8.06 -11.35
CA ILE A 108 3.60 7.13 -11.29
C ILE A 108 3.21 7.04 -9.83
N ILE A 109 2.01 7.52 -9.50
CA ILE A 109 1.51 7.56 -8.14
C ILE A 109 0.46 6.46 -7.98
N VAL A 110 0.76 5.49 -7.14
CA VAL A 110 -0.12 4.35 -6.83
C VAL A 110 -0.67 4.53 -5.42
N GLY A 111 -1.95 4.30 -5.23
CA GLY A 111 -2.60 4.41 -3.93
C GLY A 111 -4.10 4.36 -4.06
N ASP A 112 -4.78 4.39 -2.93
CA ASP A 112 -6.21 4.22 -2.84
C ASP A 112 -6.80 5.25 -1.87
N THR A 113 -7.63 6.16 -2.38
CA THR A 113 -8.28 7.20 -1.58
C THR A 113 -9.37 6.65 -0.65
N MET A 114 -9.79 5.40 -0.83
CA MET A 114 -10.76 4.71 0.03
C MET A 114 -10.09 3.95 1.18
N GLN A 115 -8.76 3.81 1.15
CA GLN A 115 -7.98 3.29 2.27
C GLN A 115 -7.62 4.41 3.26
N LEU A 116 -7.06 4.01 4.40
CA LEU A 116 -6.69 4.95 5.46
C LEU A 116 -5.63 5.94 4.96
N PRO A 117 -5.84 7.24 5.12
CA PRO A 117 -4.85 8.25 4.78
C PRO A 117 -3.73 8.28 5.83
N ASN A 118 -2.66 9.03 5.54
CA ASN A 118 -1.66 9.38 6.54
C ASN A 118 -2.30 10.07 7.76
N VAL A 119 -1.84 9.69 8.94
CA VAL A 119 -2.34 10.25 10.20
C VAL A 119 -1.47 11.40 10.66
N VAL A 120 -2.08 12.55 10.86
CA VAL A 120 -1.46 13.74 11.44
C VAL A 120 -2.00 13.92 12.86
N THR A 121 -1.13 13.99 13.86
CA THR A 121 -1.55 14.25 15.26
C THR A 121 -2.13 15.66 15.40
N GLU A 122 -2.99 15.88 16.38
CA GLU A 122 -3.61 17.20 16.57
C GLU A 122 -2.56 18.32 16.81
N GLU A 123 -1.50 18.01 17.56
CA GLU A 123 -0.37 18.94 17.78
C GLU A 123 0.32 19.31 16.46
N ASN A 124 0.56 18.34 15.60
CA ASN A 124 1.17 18.59 14.30
C ASN A 124 0.21 19.34 13.36
N LYS A 125 -1.10 19.09 13.43
CA LYS A 125 -2.10 19.84 12.65
C LYS A 125 -2.09 21.32 12.97
N GLU A 126 -2.02 21.67 14.26
CA GLU A 126 -1.93 23.07 14.68
C GLU A 126 -0.70 23.76 14.09
N THR A 127 0.46 23.08 14.17
CA THR A 127 1.72 23.59 13.61
C THR A 127 1.64 23.73 12.08
N LEU A 128 1.14 22.71 11.39
CA LEU A 128 1.00 22.72 9.91
C LEU A 128 0.03 23.83 9.46
N ASN A 129 -1.09 24.01 10.14
CA ASN A 129 -2.04 25.07 9.86
C ASN A 129 -1.43 26.47 10.08
N PHE A 130 -0.65 26.63 11.13
CA PHE A 130 0.07 27.90 11.38
C PHE A 130 1.06 28.19 10.22
N ILE A 131 1.85 27.23 9.82
CA ILE A 131 2.80 27.37 8.69
C ILE A 131 2.05 27.65 7.39
N ALA A 132 0.97 26.92 7.12
CA ALA A 132 0.18 27.10 5.90
C ALA A 132 -0.37 28.52 5.79
N ASN A 133 -0.90 29.07 6.89
CA ASN A 133 -1.39 30.43 6.94
C ASN A 133 -0.25 31.47 6.80
N ALA A 134 0.85 31.28 7.49
CA ALA A 134 2.00 32.19 7.44
C ALA A 134 2.66 32.23 6.04
N CYS A 135 2.69 31.11 5.35
CA CYS A 135 3.29 30.98 4.02
C CYS A 135 2.27 31.12 2.88
N LEU A 136 1.00 31.41 3.16
CA LEU A 136 -0.09 31.51 2.17
C LEU A 136 -0.17 30.27 1.25
N ILE A 137 -0.04 29.07 1.83
CA ILE A 137 -0.13 27.81 1.12
C ILE A 137 -1.56 27.62 0.63
N LYS A 138 -1.72 27.23 -0.63
CA LYS A 138 -3.04 27.00 -1.23
C LYS A 138 -3.72 25.78 -0.62
N PRO A 139 -5.07 25.76 -0.56
CA PRO A 139 -5.82 24.63 0.03
C PRO A 139 -5.59 23.26 -0.62
N GLU A 140 -5.13 23.24 -1.88
CA GLU A 140 -4.79 21.99 -2.58
C GLU A 140 -3.56 21.30 -2.02
N TYR A 141 -2.77 22.01 -1.19
CA TYR A 141 -1.55 21.51 -0.52
C TYR A 141 -1.72 21.42 1.00
N ASP A 142 -2.92 21.15 1.48
CA ASP A 142 -3.24 21.09 2.91
C ASP A 142 -2.58 19.88 3.58
N CYS A 143 -1.36 20.08 4.09
CA CYS A 143 -0.59 19.04 4.77
C CYS A 143 -1.24 18.53 6.06
N ALA A 144 -2.14 19.30 6.67
CA ALA A 144 -2.80 18.93 7.92
C ALA A 144 -3.96 17.94 7.73
N ASN A 145 -4.63 17.99 6.57
CA ASN A 145 -5.89 17.28 6.38
C ASN A 145 -5.95 16.41 5.11
N MET A 146 -4.89 16.39 4.31
CA MET A 146 -4.85 15.59 3.08
C MET A 146 -3.61 14.71 3.02
N SER A 147 -3.77 13.54 2.37
CA SER A 147 -2.63 12.75 1.91
C SER A 147 -2.06 13.33 0.62
N PHE A 148 -0.85 12.90 0.28
CA PHE A 148 -0.20 13.29 -0.98
C PHE A 148 -1.04 12.89 -2.20
N LEU A 149 -1.64 11.69 -2.21
CA LEU A 149 -2.53 11.25 -3.29
C LEU A 149 -3.73 12.19 -3.46
N GLN A 150 -4.39 12.57 -2.36
CA GLN A 150 -5.52 13.51 -2.39
C GLN A 150 -5.09 14.88 -2.91
N SER A 151 -3.92 15.37 -2.50
CA SER A 151 -3.35 16.63 -2.97
C SER A 151 -3.09 16.59 -4.48
N ILE A 152 -2.43 15.55 -5.00
CA ILE A 152 -2.15 15.40 -6.44
C ILE A 152 -3.44 15.38 -7.27
N CYS A 153 -4.47 14.66 -6.83
CA CYS A 153 -5.76 14.63 -7.52
C CYS A 153 -6.45 16.00 -7.56
N LYS A 154 -6.23 16.86 -6.56
CA LYS A 154 -6.76 18.24 -6.56
C LYS A 154 -5.93 19.19 -7.41
N VAL A 155 -4.61 19.08 -7.36
CA VAL A 155 -3.67 19.95 -8.09
C VAL A 155 -3.73 19.68 -9.59
N ILE A 156 -3.92 18.41 -9.98
CA ILE A 156 -3.98 17.99 -11.39
C ILE A 156 -5.35 17.32 -11.65
N PRO A 157 -6.43 18.10 -11.86
CA PRO A 157 -7.78 17.53 -11.93
C PRO A 157 -8.01 16.56 -13.09
N ASN A 158 -7.19 16.62 -14.13
CA ASN A 158 -7.28 15.74 -15.30
C ASN A 158 -6.08 14.78 -15.39
N VAL A 159 -5.43 14.46 -14.25
CA VAL A 159 -4.36 13.46 -14.25
C VAL A 159 -4.93 12.12 -14.75
N PRO A 160 -4.26 11.43 -15.69
CA PRO A 160 -4.69 10.10 -16.12
C PRO A 160 -4.77 9.16 -14.93
N GLN A 161 -5.93 8.54 -14.74
CA GLN A 161 -6.17 7.60 -13.64
C GLN A 161 -6.63 6.26 -14.20
N THR A 162 -6.11 5.19 -13.64
CA THR A 162 -6.52 3.82 -13.95
C THR A 162 -6.86 3.10 -12.65
N LEU A 163 -8.10 2.66 -12.52
CA LEU A 163 -8.52 1.83 -11.40
C LEU A 163 -8.07 0.39 -11.64
N LEU A 164 -7.26 -0.16 -10.73
CA LEU A 164 -6.91 -1.58 -10.70
C LEU A 164 -8.07 -2.33 -10.03
N ARG A 165 -8.89 -2.97 -10.84
CA ARG A 165 -10.16 -3.56 -10.38
C ARG A 165 -10.03 -5.00 -9.89
N GLU A 166 -9.03 -5.73 -10.33
CA GLU A 166 -8.88 -7.15 -10.01
C GLU A 166 -8.28 -7.35 -8.62
N HIS A 167 -8.98 -8.15 -7.80
CA HIS A 167 -8.57 -8.47 -6.44
C HIS A 167 -8.23 -9.95 -6.30
N TYR A 168 -7.01 -10.25 -5.80
CA TYR A 168 -6.42 -11.59 -5.75
C TYR A 168 -6.05 -12.05 -4.32
N ARG A 169 -6.31 -11.25 -3.28
CA ARG A 169 -5.77 -11.50 -1.94
C ARG A 169 -6.81 -12.10 -0.98
N CYS A 170 -7.89 -11.38 -0.72
CA CYS A 170 -8.83 -11.72 0.33
C CYS A 170 -9.86 -12.75 -0.14
N HIS A 171 -10.42 -13.49 0.83
CA HIS A 171 -11.58 -14.33 0.60
C HIS A 171 -12.74 -13.53 -0.04
N PRO A 172 -13.50 -14.12 -1.00
CA PRO A 172 -14.56 -13.40 -1.73
C PRO A 172 -15.58 -12.70 -0.83
N ARG A 173 -16.00 -13.32 0.27
CA ARG A 173 -16.99 -12.74 1.20
C ARG A 173 -16.43 -11.53 1.93
N ILE A 174 -15.13 -11.53 2.29
CA ILE A 174 -14.48 -10.41 2.97
C ILE A 174 -14.37 -9.22 2.04
N ILE A 175 -13.78 -9.43 0.85
CA ILE A 175 -13.57 -8.32 -0.08
C ILE A 175 -14.88 -7.80 -0.67
N ASN A 176 -15.92 -8.64 -0.80
CA ASN A 176 -17.22 -8.20 -1.30
C ASN A 176 -17.88 -7.18 -0.34
N PHE A 177 -17.67 -7.33 0.96
CA PHE A 177 -18.11 -6.31 1.92
C PHE A 177 -17.47 -4.94 1.62
N CYS A 178 -16.15 -4.92 1.44
CA CYS A 178 -15.43 -3.69 1.08
C CYS A 178 -15.86 -3.17 -0.29
N ASN A 179 -16.02 -4.07 -1.27
CA ASN A 179 -16.46 -3.73 -2.62
C ASN A 179 -17.79 -2.97 -2.63
N GLN A 180 -18.77 -3.47 -1.89
CA GLN A 180 -20.09 -2.83 -1.79
C GLN A 180 -20.04 -1.51 -1.00
N LYS A 181 -19.19 -1.40 0.02
CA LYS A 181 -19.14 -0.23 0.88
C LYS A 181 -18.33 0.93 0.30
N PHE A 182 -17.22 0.65 -0.38
CA PHE A 182 -16.23 1.64 -0.74
C PHE A 182 -16.00 1.78 -2.25
N TYR A 183 -16.26 0.71 -3.02
CA TYR A 183 -15.91 0.68 -4.45
C TYR A 183 -17.14 0.56 -5.36
N GLY A 184 -18.36 0.73 -4.83
CA GLY A 184 -19.59 0.71 -5.62
C GLY A 184 -19.88 -0.61 -6.35
N GLY A 185 -19.21 -1.70 -5.99
CA GLY A 185 -19.29 -2.98 -6.67
C GLY A 185 -18.32 -3.14 -7.87
N ASP A 186 -17.41 -2.20 -8.07
CA ASP A 186 -16.54 -2.14 -9.26
C ASP A 186 -15.37 -3.13 -9.25
N LEU A 187 -15.03 -3.70 -8.09
CA LEU A 187 -13.93 -4.67 -8.00
C LEU A 187 -14.33 -6.02 -8.60
N VAL A 188 -13.41 -6.60 -9.35
CA VAL A 188 -13.49 -7.95 -9.92
C VAL A 188 -12.79 -8.92 -8.97
N ILE A 189 -13.57 -9.77 -8.31
CA ILE A 189 -13.04 -10.71 -7.32
C ILE A 189 -12.53 -11.96 -8.03
N MET A 190 -11.20 -12.15 -8.02
CA MET A 190 -10.50 -13.25 -8.70
C MET A 190 -10.20 -14.43 -7.77
N THR A 191 -10.38 -14.25 -6.45
CA THR A 191 -10.25 -15.32 -5.46
C THR A 191 -11.47 -16.25 -5.47
N ARG A 192 -11.30 -17.48 -5.00
CA ARG A 192 -12.36 -18.49 -4.99
C ARG A 192 -12.81 -18.76 -3.56
N ASP A 193 -14.11 -18.86 -3.37
CA ASP A 193 -14.73 -19.43 -2.15
C ASP A 193 -14.56 -20.96 -2.21
N LYS A 194 -13.92 -21.55 -1.22
CA LYS A 194 -13.71 -23.02 -1.12
C LYS A 194 -14.78 -23.68 -0.24
N GLY A 195 -15.79 -22.91 0.18
CA GLY A 195 -16.86 -23.40 1.03
C GLY A 195 -16.55 -23.22 2.52
N GLU A 196 -15.63 -22.31 2.86
CA GLU A 196 -15.37 -21.95 4.26
C GLU A 196 -16.63 -21.34 4.88
N GLU A 197 -17.00 -21.84 6.05
CA GLU A 197 -18.09 -21.30 6.86
C GLU A 197 -17.55 -20.15 7.74
N ASP A 198 -18.44 -19.26 8.16
CA ASP A 198 -18.17 -18.16 9.12
C ASP A 198 -16.95 -17.26 8.79
N VAL A 199 -16.68 -17.04 7.49
CA VAL A 199 -15.54 -16.23 7.00
C VAL A 199 -15.60 -14.78 7.50
N ILE A 200 -16.79 -14.24 7.75
CA ILE A 200 -17.01 -12.91 8.33
C ILE A 200 -18.22 -12.96 9.27
N CYS A 201 -18.01 -12.56 10.49
CA CYS A 201 -19.05 -12.51 11.52
C CYS A 201 -19.08 -11.13 12.18
N ALA A 202 -20.25 -10.62 12.48
CA ALA A 202 -20.43 -9.35 13.20
C ALA A 202 -21.02 -9.64 14.58
N ILE A 203 -20.27 -9.37 15.63
CA ILE A 203 -20.71 -9.52 17.01
C ILE A 203 -21.03 -8.13 17.58
N ARG A 204 -22.25 -7.96 18.04
CA ARG A 204 -22.71 -6.73 18.66
C ARG A 204 -22.71 -6.87 20.18
N THR A 205 -21.88 -6.11 20.85
CA THR A 205 -21.87 -6.06 22.32
C THR A 205 -23.13 -5.40 22.88
N ALA A 206 -23.48 -5.74 24.13
CA ALA A 206 -24.61 -5.13 24.81
C ALA A 206 -24.44 -3.62 24.94
N LYS A 207 -25.54 -2.87 24.81
CA LYS A 207 -25.54 -1.41 25.01
C LYS A 207 -25.24 -1.10 26.47
N GLY A 208 -24.43 -0.04 26.71
CA GLY A 208 -24.10 0.44 28.06
C GLY A 208 -22.96 1.43 28.04
N ASN A 209 -22.62 1.92 29.21
CA ASN A 209 -21.49 2.85 29.40
C ASN A 209 -20.19 2.08 29.68
N HIS A 210 -19.71 1.35 28.68
CA HIS A 210 -18.53 0.49 28.77
C HIS A 210 -17.27 1.13 28.20
N SER A 211 -17.39 2.27 27.50
CA SER A 211 -16.28 2.95 26.86
C SER A 211 -15.80 4.16 27.70
N ARG A 212 -14.49 4.21 28.00
CA ARG A 212 -13.84 5.34 28.67
C ARG A 212 -12.46 5.59 28.06
N SER A 213 -12.16 6.83 27.75
CA SER A 213 -10.83 7.24 27.28
C SER A 213 -10.30 6.40 26.11
N HIS A 214 -11.12 6.12 25.11
CA HIS A 214 -10.78 5.27 23.93
C HIS A 214 -10.54 3.79 24.26
N MET A 215 -11.09 3.29 25.36
CA MET A 215 -11.08 1.87 25.75
C MET A 215 -12.51 1.42 26.00
N ASN A 216 -12.88 0.24 25.56
CA ASN A 216 -14.16 -0.42 25.78
C ASN A 216 -13.96 -1.78 26.44
N GLN A 217 -14.17 -1.85 27.75
CA GLN A 217 -13.97 -3.09 28.51
C GLN A 217 -14.91 -4.22 28.05
N ARG A 218 -16.15 -3.90 27.68
CA ARG A 218 -17.11 -4.94 27.23
C ARG A 218 -16.67 -5.64 25.94
N GLU A 219 -16.02 -4.93 25.03
CA GLU A 219 -15.44 -5.55 23.83
C GLU A 219 -14.31 -6.52 24.19
N ILE A 220 -13.48 -6.15 25.15
CA ILE A 220 -12.40 -7.01 25.64
C ILE A 220 -12.95 -8.27 26.26
N ASP A 221 -13.95 -8.14 27.13
CA ASP A 221 -14.60 -9.26 27.79
C ASP A 221 -15.23 -10.22 26.77
N VAL A 222 -15.94 -9.70 25.77
CA VAL A 222 -16.54 -10.48 24.68
C VAL A 222 -15.48 -11.19 23.84
N ILE A 223 -14.39 -10.53 23.51
CA ILE A 223 -13.28 -11.17 22.78
C ILE A 223 -12.74 -12.34 23.59
N LYS A 224 -12.45 -12.13 24.86
CA LYS A 224 -11.84 -13.12 25.75
C LYS A 224 -12.77 -14.29 26.10
N GLU A 225 -14.03 -14.00 26.42
CA GLU A 225 -14.94 -14.96 26.99
C GLU A 225 -15.88 -15.61 25.97
N GLU A 226 -16.18 -14.91 24.86
CA GLU A 226 -17.15 -15.37 23.90
C GLU A 226 -16.55 -15.65 22.51
N VAL A 227 -15.50 -14.92 22.07
CA VAL A 227 -14.93 -15.08 20.72
C VAL A 227 -13.82 -16.12 20.73
N LEU A 228 -12.76 -15.87 21.46
CA LEU A 228 -11.56 -16.73 21.46
C LEU A 228 -11.85 -18.19 21.78
N PRO A 229 -12.68 -18.53 22.80
CA PRO A 229 -12.98 -19.93 23.10
C PRO A 229 -13.73 -20.69 22.01
N ASN A 230 -14.35 -19.97 21.07
CA ASN A 230 -15.12 -20.54 19.95
C ASN A 230 -14.32 -20.56 18.62
N LEU A 231 -13.08 -20.06 18.61
CA LEU A 231 -12.19 -20.16 17.46
C LEU A 231 -11.41 -21.49 17.50
N SER A 232 -11.29 -22.12 16.34
CA SER A 232 -10.54 -23.38 16.18
C SER A 232 -9.16 -23.12 15.56
N TYR A 233 -8.49 -22.05 16.01
CA TYR A 233 -7.16 -21.61 15.53
C TYR A 233 -6.18 -21.62 16.70
N GLU A 234 -4.92 -21.84 16.41
CA GLU A 234 -3.83 -21.65 17.39
C GLU A 234 -3.66 -20.15 17.70
N THR A 235 -3.16 -19.82 18.88
CA THR A 235 -3.07 -18.42 19.34
C THR A 235 -2.17 -17.56 18.48
N ASP A 236 -1.13 -18.12 17.88
CA ASP A 236 -0.20 -17.46 16.94
C ASP A 236 -0.81 -17.23 15.54
N GLU A 237 -1.95 -17.85 15.24
CA GLU A 237 -2.72 -17.60 14.02
C GLU A 237 -3.78 -16.49 14.19
N ILE A 238 -3.95 -15.97 15.42
CA ILE A 238 -4.98 -14.99 15.77
C ILE A 238 -4.36 -13.61 15.92
N GLY A 239 -4.94 -12.63 15.22
CA GLY A 239 -4.61 -11.21 15.38
C GLY A 239 -5.82 -10.39 15.83
N VAL A 240 -5.61 -9.46 16.76
CA VAL A 240 -6.63 -8.48 17.19
C VAL A 240 -6.22 -7.08 16.76
N ILE A 241 -7.10 -6.40 16.01
CA ILE A 241 -6.87 -5.03 15.57
C ILE A 241 -7.87 -4.10 16.27
N ALA A 242 -7.36 -3.04 16.88
CA ALA A 242 -8.17 -2.03 17.56
C ALA A 242 -7.87 -0.61 17.05
N PRO A 243 -8.83 0.32 17.10
CA PRO A 243 -8.66 1.65 16.53
C PRO A 243 -7.78 2.59 17.39
N TYR A 244 -7.53 2.24 18.65
CA TYR A 244 -6.83 3.12 19.59
C TYR A 244 -5.76 2.38 20.39
N ASN A 245 -4.61 3.00 20.62
CA ASN A 245 -3.51 2.43 21.41
C ASN A 245 -3.95 1.99 22.82
N LYS A 246 -4.79 2.77 23.52
CA LYS A 246 -5.30 2.38 24.82
C LYS A 246 -6.16 1.10 24.79
N GLN A 247 -6.91 0.88 23.73
CA GLN A 247 -7.63 -0.38 23.55
C GLN A 247 -6.66 -1.53 23.29
N VAL A 248 -5.64 -1.31 22.46
CA VAL A 248 -4.58 -2.29 22.20
C VAL A 248 -3.88 -2.69 23.51
N ASP A 249 -3.45 -1.73 24.31
CA ASP A 249 -2.78 -1.99 25.58
C ASP A 249 -3.65 -2.80 26.57
N ALA A 250 -4.96 -2.43 26.63
CA ALA A 250 -5.91 -3.13 27.47
C ALA A 250 -6.19 -4.56 26.98
N VAL A 251 -6.30 -4.77 25.66
CA VAL A 251 -6.46 -6.08 25.05
C VAL A 251 -5.22 -6.94 25.30
N LYS A 252 -4.02 -6.42 25.05
CA LYS A 252 -2.76 -7.12 25.33
C LYS A 252 -2.64 -7.57 26.80
N SER A 253 -3.10 -6.73 27.72
CA SER A 253 -3.07 -7.06 29.16
C SER A 253 -4.11 -8.12 29.55
N ALA A 254 -5.12 -8.34 28.75
CA ALA A 254 -6.23 -9.26 29.03
C ALA A 254 -6.11 -10.61 28.31
N LEU A 255 -5.36 -10.68 27.23
CA LEU A 255 -5.18 -11.87 26.39
C LEU A 255 -3.83 -12.56 26.66
N GLU A 256 -3.65 -13.73 26.07
CA GLU A 256 -2.37 -14.46 26.11
C GLU A 256 -1.29 -13.76 25.28
N GLU A 257 0.00 -13.94 25.66
CA GLU A 257 1.12 -13.23 25.03
C GLU A 257 1.33 -13.58 23.55
N ASP A 258 0.88 -14.76 23.10
CA ASP A 258 1.07 -15.23 21.73
C ASP A 258 0.07 -14.64 20.73
N ILE A 259 -0.96 -13.92 21.19
CA ILE A 259 -1.93 -13.27 20.32
C ILE A 259 -1.40 -11.88 19.89
N ASP A 260 -1.24 -11.69 18.59
CA ASP A 260 -0.83 -10.40 18.06
C ASP A 260 -1.94 -9.35 18.20
N VAL A 261 -1.65 -8.25 18.88
CA VAL A 261 -2.59 -7.13 19.04
C VAL A 261 -1.96 -5.83 18.55
N ALA A 262 -2.60 -5.16 17.62
CA ALA A 262 -2.07 -3.95 17.00
C ALA A 262 -3.16 -2.91 16.72
N THR A 263 -2.74 -1.68 16.43
CA THR A 263 -3.61 -0.67 15.80
C THR A 263 -3.64 -0.87 14.29
N VAL A 264 -4.56 -0.19 13.63
CA VAL A 264 -4.67 -0.17 12.17
C VAL A 264 -3.50 0.60 11.53
N HIS A 265 -2.77 1.39 12.30
CA HIS A 265 -1.67 2.27 11.87
C HIS A 265 -0.33 1.82 12.43
#